data_c6ca1446a80dda05fcf38d564b46186e
#
_entry.id   c6ca1446a80dda05fcf38d564b46186e
#
_cell.length_a   1.000
_cell.length_b   1.000
_cell.length_c   1.000
_cell.angle_alpha   90.00
_cell.angle_beta   90.00
_cell.angle_gamma   90.00
#
_symmetry.space_group_name_H-M   'P 1'
#
loop_
_entity.id
_entity.type
_entity.pdbx_description
1 polymer ?
#
loop_
_entity_poly.entity_id
_entity_poly.type
_entity_poly.pdbx_seq_one_letter_code
_entity_poly.pdbx_strand_id
1 'polypeptide(L)'
;KWGPDGWLYGRHGILANSEVGVPGTSQEKRARINCSIFRYHPVTKEFDVVCRGTTNSWGHDWDRHGQLFFINSVIGHLWHAVPGARYRRMYGNHFDKFLYELIPQTGDHFHWDQGNEHWADLKKKGMTLTSDAAGGGHAHCGMMIYGADNWPEEYRGRVFTLNLHGRRINQDTLYRQGAGYAGSHADDFMLTRDLWFRGIDLAYGPDGGVFVLDWSDIGECHDSDGIHRTSGRIFKITHGKTKALKKDLSKLSSLDLARLQTHTNEWHVRMARRLLQERAVAGDDLGQVREHLFELYSGSVSIPHRLRAMWALHATGGLDEDWLLEQSNDESEHIRVWAIKLLTDGGQVSVEVLSRFVEMAGTDMAGLVQLNLASTLRLL
;
A
#
# COMPACT_ATOMS: atom_id res chain seq x y z
N LYS A 1 4.80 -4.32 4.48
CA LYS A 1 4.76 -2.98 5.12
C LYS A 1 3.64 -2.93 6.17
N TRP A 2 3.81 -2.09 7.19
CA TRP A 2 2.76 -1.84 8.19
C TRP A 2 1.68 -0.94 7.60
N GLY A 3 0.42 -1.37 7.75
CA GLY A 3 -0.75 -0.60 7.38
C GLY A 3 -1.12 0.49 8.39
N PRO A 4 -2.02 1.41 8.01
CA PRO A 4 -2.53 2.41 8.94
C PRO A 4 -3.36 1.79 10.09
N ASP A 5 -3.95 0.63 9.87
CA ASP A 5 -4.78 -0.16 10.78
C ASP A 5 -3.99 -1.04 11.77
N GLY A 6 -2.65 -0.97 11.77
CA GLY A 6 -1.80 -1.78 12.64
C GLY A 6 -1.52 -3.20 12.17
N TRP A 7 -2.02 -3.59 11.00
CA TRP A 7 -1.72 -4.87 10.37
C TRP A 7 -0.43 -4.84 9.55
N LEU A 8 0.23 -5.98 9.43
CA LEU A 8 1.36 -6.19 8.54
C LEU A 8 0.86 -6.74 7.19
N TYR A 9 1.05 -5.99 6.13
CA TYR A 9 0.65 -6.36 4.77
C TYR A 9 1.77 -7.01 3.98
N GLY A 10 1.41 -8.02 3.21
CA GLY A 10 2.30 -8.77 2.33
C GLY A 10 1.67 -9.06 0.97
N ARG A 11 2.45 -9.68 0.09
CA ARG A 11 2.10 -9.95 -1.30
C ARG A 11 2.49 -11.36 -1.67
N HIS A 12 1.77 -11.93 -2.64
CA HIS A 12 2.01 -13.30 -3.13
C HIS A 12 1.94 -13.35 -4.65
N GLY A 13 2.89 -14.04 -5.27
CA GLY A 13 2.98 -14.17 -6.72
C GLY A 13 2.22 -15.35 -7.29
N ILE A 14 2.22 -15.47 -8.64
CA ILE A 14 1.43 -16.44 -9.38
C ILE A 14 2.05 -17.86 -9.41
N LEU A 15 3.38 -17.96 -9.33
CA LEU A 15 4.10 -19.25 -9.49
C LEU A 15 3.98 -20.18 -8.28
N ALA A 16 3.63 -19.65 -7.11
CA ALA A 16 3.50 -20.44 -5.90
C ALA A 16 2.03 -20.51 -5.45
N ASN A 17 1.63 -21.68 -4.95
CA ASN A 17 0.42 -21.84 -4.17
C ASN A 17 0.83 -22.03 -2.71
N SER A 18 0.23 -21.28 -1.82
CA SER A 18 0.48 -21.39 -0.39
C SER A 18 -0.80 -21.60 0.38
N GLU A 19 -0.69 -22.29 1.50
CA GLU A 19 -1.77 -22.54 2.46
C GLU A 19 -1.33 -22.00 3.81
N VAL A 20 -1.84 -20.84 4.17
CA VAL A 20 -1.43 -20.09 5.36
C VAL A 20 -2.42 -20.30 6.48
N GLY A 21 -1.90 -20.62 7.66
CA GLY A 21 -2.71 -20.83 8.86
C GLY A 21 -1.82 -21.09 10.08
N VAL A 22 -2.46 -21.26 11.21
CA VAL A 22 -1.76 -21.58 12.46
C VAL A 22 -1.04 -22.92 12.33
N PRO A 23 0.26 -23.04 12.72
CA PRO A 23 0.98 -24.32 12.69
C PRO A 23 0.21 -25.43 13.42
N GLY A 24 0.12 -26.60 12.78
CA GLY A 24 -0.61 -27.75 13.31
C GLY A 24 -2.12 -27.80 12.96
N THR A 25 -2.68 -26.76 12.37
CA THR A 25 -4.09 -26.82 11.89
C THR A 25 -4.21 -27.65 10.61
N SER A 26 -5.39 -28.26 10.43
CA SER A 26 -5.71 -28.99 9.20
C SER A 26 -5.71 -28.07 7.97
N GLN A 27 -5.48 -28.66 6.80
CA GLN A 27 -5.43 -27.92 5.52
C GLN A 27 -6.73 -27.15 5.23
N GLU A 28 -7.87 -27.68 5.62
CA GLU A 28 -9.20 -27.07 5.42
C GLU A 28 -9.36 -25.74 6.18
N LYS A 29 -8.61 -25.56 7.27
CA LYS A 29 -8.61 -24.34 8.08
C LYS A 29 -7.57 -23.31 7.63
N ARG A 30 -6.85 -23.59 6.55
CA ARG A 30 -5.81 -22.71 6.02
C ARG A 30 -6.32 -21.89 4.85
N ALA A 31 -5.95 -20.62 4.81
CA ALA A 31 -6.24 -19.75 3.68
C ALA A 31 -5.35 -20.12 2.48
N ARG A 32 -5.98 -20.50 1.36
CA ARG A 32 -5.26 -20.71 0.10
C ARG A 32 -4.97 -19.36 -0.55
N ILE A 33 -3.72 -19.11 -0.88
CA ILE A 33 -3.28 -17.89 -1.56
C ILE A 33 -2.45 -18.18 -2.80
N ASN A 34 -2.71 -17.38 -3.83
CA ASN A 34 -1.97 -17.29 -5.08
C ASN A 34 -2.34 -15.98 -5.74
N CYS A 35 -1.38 -15.13 -6.08
CA CYS A 35 -1.64 -13.77 -6.56
C CYS A 35 -2.57 -13.01 -5.61
N SER A 36 -2.08 -12.60 -4.47
CA SER A 36 -2.91 -11.98 -3.44
C SER A 36 -2.16 -10.85 -2.72
N ILE A 37 -2.90 -9.87 -2.27
CA ILE A 37 -2.49 -9.02 -1.16
C ILE A 37 -3.10 -9.65 0.10
N PHE A 38 -2.29 -9.83 1.12
CA PHE A 38 -2.72 -10.38 2.40
C PHE A 38 -2.26 -9.47 3.54
N ARG A 39 -2.85 -9.65 4.70
CA ARG A 39 -2.44 -8.99 5.94
C ARG A 39 -2.38 -9.98 7.10
N TYR A 40 -1.52 -9.68 8.05
CA TYR A 40 -1.34 -10.45 9.27
C TYR A 40 -1.35 -9.50 10.47
N HIS A 41 -2.19 -9.79 11.45
CA HIS A 41 -2.24 -9.00 12.67
C HIS A 41 -1.23 -9.54 13.71
N PRO A 42 -0.24 -8.74 14.13
CA PRO A 42 0.86 -9.25 14.96
C PRO A 42 0.44 -9.61 16.41
N VAL A 43 -0.67 -9.05 16.87
CA VAL A 43 -1.19 -9.26 18.24
C VAL A 43 -2.17 -10.43 18.26
N THR A 44 -3.25 -10.36 17.47
CA THR A 44 -4.30 -11.40 17.44
C THR A 44 -3.86 -12.66 16.69
N LYS A 45 -2.79 -12.58 15.89
CA LYS A 45 -2.26 -13.65 15.02
C LYS A 45 -3.19 -14.03 13.87
N GLU A 46 -4.16 -13.21 13.57
CA GLU A 46 -5.08 -13.40 12.46
C GLU A 46 -4.39 -13.17 11.12
N PHE A 47 -4.83 -13.94 10.13
CA PHE A 47 -4.39 -13.83 8.74
C PHE A 47 -5.60 -13.61 7.84
N ASP A 48 -5.56 -12.57 7.02
CA ASP A 48 -6.65 -12.23 6.11
C ASP A 48 -6.12 -11.99 4.68
N VAL A 49 -6.90 -12.40 3.68
CA VAL A 49 -6.61 -12.17 2.27
C VAL A 49 -7.39 -10.96 1.79
N VAL A 50 -6.71 -9.84 1.66
CA VAL A 50 -7.31 -8.56 1.30
C VAL A 50 -7.95 -8.59 -0.09
N CYS A 51 -7.20 -9.03 -1.11
CA CYS A 51 -7.70 -9.17 -2.48
C CYS A 51 -6.93 -10.24 -3.23
N ARG A 52 -7.50 -10.73 -4.35
CA ARG A 52 -6.96 -11.84 -5.13
C ARG A 52 -6.83 -11.48 -6.60
N GLY A 53 -5.91 -12.13 -7.29
CA GLY A 53 -5.68 -11.97 -8.72
C GLY A 53 -4.40 -11.26 -9.03
N THR A 54 -4.27 -10.77 -10.28
CA THR A 54 -3.07 -10.20 -10.87
C THR A 54 -1.98 -11.24 -11.21
N THR A 55 -0.71 -10.94 -11.04
CA THR A 55 0.41 -11.83 -11.38
C THR A 55 1.46 -11.86 -10.27
N ASN A 56 2.45 -10.99 -10.39
CA ASN A 56 3.54 -10.86 -9.45
C ASN A 56 3.49 -9.47 -8.82
N SER A 57 2.77 -9.36 -7.72
CA SER A 57 2.72 -8.12 -6.97
C SER A 57 4.06 -7.89 -6.27
N TRP A 58 4.76 -6.81 -6.62
CA TRP A 58 6.11 -6.57 -6.12
C TRP A 58 6.29 -5.24 -5.40
N GLY A 59 5.23 -4.53 -5.11
CA GLY A 59 5.24 -3.29 -4.32
C GLY A 59 3.84 -2.92 -3.89
N HIS A 60 3.71 -2.28 -2.74
CA HIS A 60 2.47 -1.67 -2.27
C HIS A 60 2.77 -0.50 -1.35
N ASP A 61 1.86 0.47 -1.31
CA ASP A 61 1.89 1.59 -0.38
C ASP A 61 0.50 2.21 -0.23
N TRP A 62 0.35 3.10 0.74
CA TRP A 62 -0.89 3.81 1.03
C TRP A 62 -0.76 5.29 0.67
N ASP A 63 -1.84 5.85 0.15
CA ASP A 63 -1.98 7.28 0.02
C ASP A 63 -2.22 7.95 1.39
N ARG A 64 -2.31 9.27 1.41
CA ARG A 64 -2.55 10.06 2.64
C ARG A 64 -3.92 9.82 3.28
N HIS A 65 -4.86 9.18 2.57
CA HIS A 65 -6.19 8.81 3.07
C HIS A 65 -6.27 7.33 3.45
N GLY A 66 -5.13 6.61 3.40
CA GLY A 66 -5.06 5.20 3.74
C GLY A 66 -5.67 4.27 2.70
N GLN A 67 -5.79 4.71 1.44
CA GLN A 67 -6.13 3.81 0.35
C GLN A 67 -4.88 3.03 -0.07
N LEU A 68 -5.04 1.73 -0.21
CA LEU A 68 -3.94 0.82 -0.55
C LEU A 68 -3.82 0.67 -2.06
N PHE A 69 -2.61 0.86 -2.56
CA PHE A 69 -2.26 0.60 -3.94
C PHE A 69 -1.14 -0.42 -4.01
N PHE A 70 -1.10 -1.18 -5.09
CA PHE A 70 -0.03 -2.14 -5.34
C PHE A 70 0.32 -2.21 -6.82
N ILE A 71 1.49 -2.74 -7.09
CA ILE A 71 1.99 -2.91 -8.45
C ILE A 71 2.19 -4.37 -8.80
N ASN A 72 2.23 -4.63 -10.10
CA ASN A 72 2.60 -5.92 -10.67
C ASN A 72 3.74 -5.80 -11.67
N SER A 73 4.48 -6.89 -11.77
CA SER A 73 5.27 -7.19 -12.96
C SER A 73 4.43 -8.01 -13.95
N VAL A 74 4.63 -7.78 -15.25
CA VAL A 74 4.12 -8.51 -16.43
C VAL A 74 2.78 -8.02 -16.96
N ILE A 75 1.71 -7.98 -16.19
CA ILE A 75 0.45 -7.37 -16.61
C ILE A 75 0.34 -5.96 -16.05
N GLY A 76 -0.66 -5.19 -16.44
CA GLY A 76 -0.84 -3.81 -15.99
C GLY A 76 -0.28 -3.54 -14.60
N HIS A 77 0.52 -2.50 -14.43
CA HIS A 77 1.39 -2.43 -13.26
C HIS A 77 0.69 -1.85 -12.02
N LEU A 78 -0.24 -0.92 -12.14
CA LEU A 78 -0.80 -0.16 -11.00
C LEU A 78 -2.26 -0.54 -10.72
N TRP A 79 -2.55 -0.85 -9.44
CA TRP A 79 -3.83 -1.36 -8.99
C TRP A 79 -4.26 -0.71 -7.67
N HIS A 80 -5.53 -0.31 -7.57
CA HIS A 80 -6.17 0.04 -6.31
C HIS A 80 -6.62 -1.24 -5.59
N ALA A 81 -6.14 -1.46 -4.37
CA ALA A 81 -6.50 -2.66 -3.60
C ALA A 81 -7.85 -2.47 -2.90
N VAL A 82 -8.87 -3.12 -3.43
CA VAL A 82 -10.21 -3.15 -2.85
C VAL A 82 -10.35 -4.45 -2.06
N PRO A 83 -10.64 -4.42 -0.75
CA PRO A 83 -10.82 -5.64 0.03
C PRO A 83 -11.95 -6.50 -0.54
N GLY A 84 -11.70 -7.80 -0.67
CA GLY A 84 -12.64 -8.73 -1.29
C GLY A 84 -12.56 -8.82 -2.82
N ALA A 85 -11.87 -7.89 -3.47
CA ALA A 85 -11.80 -7.85 -4.94
C ALA A 85 -11.15 -9.09 -5.57
N ARG A 86 -11.59 -9.35 -6.79
CA ARG A 86 -10.99 -10.33 -7.71
C ARG A 86 -10.53 -9.58 -8.94
N TYR A 87 -9.23 -9.61 -9.20
CA TYR A 87 -8.60 -8.93 -10.32
C TYR A 87 -8.29 -9.89 -11.45
N ARG A 88 -8.16 -9.33 -12.66
CA ARG A 88 -7.66 -10.05 -13.82
C ARG A 88 -6.32 -10.72 -13.48
N ARG A 89 -6.18 -11.97 -13.92
CA ARG A 89 -4.94 -12.76 -13.78
C ARG A 89 -4.22 -12.84 -15.13
N MET A 90 -2.92 -13.03 -15.10
CA MET A 90 -2.14 -13.30 -16.31
C MET A 90 -2.54 -14.65 -16.91
N TYR A 91 -2.68 -15.68 -16.07
CA TYR A 91 -3.13 -17.01 -16.44
C TYR A 91 -3.75 -17.75 -15.23
N GLY A 92 -4.35 -18.91 -15.50
CA GLY A 92 -5.01 -19.73 -14.50
C GLY A 92 -6.32 -19.11 -13.98
N ASN A 93 -7.00 -19.87 -13.13
CA ASN A 93 -8.30 -19.51 -12.59
C ASN A 93 -8.20 -19.03 -11.14
N HIS A 94 -9.19 -18.24 -10.72
CA HIS A 94 -9.41 -17.97 -9.31
C HIS A 94 -9.88 -19.24 -8.57
N PHE A 95 -9.72 -19.27 -7.26
CA PHE A 95 -10.21 -20.39 -6.45
C PHE A 95 -11.73 -20.38 -6.29
N ASP A 96 -12.35 -19.23 -6.53
CA ASP A 96 -13.79 -19.05 -6.37
C ASP A 96 -14.57 -19.65 -7.56
N LYS A 97 -15.61 -20.43 -7.26
CA LYS A 97 -16.46 -21.06 -8.28
C LYS A 97 -17.45 -20.10 -8.92
N PHE A 98 -17.86 -19.07 -8.17
CA PHE A 98 -18.89 -18.10 -8.58
C PHE A 98 -18.26 -16.72 -8.68
N LEU A 99 -17.65 -16.46 -9.81
CA LEU A 99 -17.01 -15.19 -10.12
C LEU A 99 -17.70 -14.60 -11.36
N TYR A 100 -18.34 -13.43 -11.18
CA TYR A 100 -19.08 -12.79 -12.25
C TYR A 100 -18.21 -11.88 -13.10
N GLU A 101 -17.45 -11.01 -12.45
CA GLU A 101 -16.65 -10.00 -13.13
C GLU A 101 -15.36 -9.73 -12.39
N LEU A 102 -14.32 -9.32 -13.14
CA LEU A 102 -13.01 -8.98 -12.61
C LEU A 102 -12.84 -7.47 -12.60
N ILE A 103 -12.30 -6.93 -11.50
CA ILE A 103 -11.98 -5.51 -11.42
C ILE A 103 -10.83 -5.21 -12.38
N PRO A 104 -10.97 -4.19 -13.24
CA PRO A 104 -9.94 -3.80 -14.17
C PRO A 104 -8.80 -3.09 -13.46
N GLN A 105 -7.68 -2.99 -14.17
CA GLN A 105 -6.50 -2.25 -13.75
C GLN A 105 -6.80 -0.78 -13.48
N THR A 106 -6.12 -0.20 -12.49
CA THR A 106 -6.24 1.21 -12.12
C THR A 106 -5.42 2.13 -13.03
N GLY A 107 -4.17 1.75 -13.35
CA GLY A 107 -3.27 2.52 -14.20
C GLY A 107 -3.50 2.29 -15.68
N ASP A 108 -3.05 3.22 -16.50
CA ASP A 108 -3.17 3.22 -17.95
C ASP A 108 -1.86 2.90 -18.69
N HIS A 109 -0.89 2.39 -17.97
CA HIS A 109 0.41 2.06 -18.55
C HIS A 109 0.34 0.92 -19.55
N PHE A 110 1.07 1.07 -20.64
CA PHE A 110 1.28 0.01 -21.60
C PHE A 110 2.35 -0.97 -21.12
N HIS A 111 2.19 -2.19 -21.56
CA HIS A 111 3.23 -3.20 -21.47
C HIS A 111 4.13 -3.16 -22.70
N TRP A 112 5.33 -3.71 -22.57
CA TRP A 112 6.22 -3.96 -23.68
C TRP A 112 5.56 -4.80 -24.80
N ASP A 113 4.70 -5.76 -24.45
CA ASP A 113 3.97 -6.62 -25.38
C ASP A 113 2.86 -5.90 -26.14
N GLN A 114 2.34 -4.79 -25.65
CA GLN A 114 1.35 -3.99 -26.35
C GLN A 114 1.94 -3.23 -27.54
N GLY A 115 3.25 -3.00 -27.55
CA GLY A 115 4.00 -2.47 -28.67
C GLY A 115 4.43 -3.53 -29.69
N ASN A 116 4.04 -4.79 -29.55
CA ASN A 116 4.53 -5.93 -30.33
C ASN A 116 6.06 -6.13 -30.24
N GLU A 117 6.66 -5.70 -29.15
CA GLU A 117 8.10 -5.82 -28.93
C GLU A 117 8.38 -6.96 -27.95
N HIS A 118 9.18 -7.91 -28.38
CA HIS A 118 9.59 -9.01 -27.52
C HIS A 118 10.73 -8.58 -26.59
N TRP A 119 10.61 -8.86 -25.29
CA TRP A 119 11.57 -8.45 -24.29
C TRP A 119 13.02 -8.87 -24.58
N ALA A 120 13.24 -10.06 -25.18
CA ALA A 120 14.55 -10.51 -25.59
C ALA A 120 15.20 -9.64 -26.67
N ASP A 121 14.38 -9.00 -27.49
CA ASP A 121 14.86 -8.01 -28.50
C ASP A 121 15.18 -6.68 -27.83
N LEU A 122 14.37 -6.22 -26.90
CA LEU A 122 14.63 -5.02 -26.12
C LEU A 122 15.93 -5.14 -25.30
N LYS A 123 16.20 -6.31 -24.75
CA LYS A 123 17.45 -6.60 -24.04
C LYS A 123 18.69 -6.43 -24.95
N LYS A 124 18.60 -6.89 -26.21
CA LYS A 124 19.72 -6.87 -27.16
C LYS A 124 19.90 -5.52 -27.85
N LYS A 125 18.81 -4.88 -28.22
CA LYS A 125 18.77 -3.67 -29.05
C LYS A 125 18.57 -2.38 -28.28
N GLY A 126 18.24 -2.47 -26.98
CA GLY A 126 17.79 -1.35 -26.17
C GLY A 126 16.31 -1.05 -26.33
N MET A 127 15.83 -0.08 -25.56
CA MET A 127 14.44 0.36 -25.64
C MET A 127 14.16 1.03 -26.97
N THR A 128 13.02 0.68 -27.58
CA THR A 128 12.50 1.44 -28.70
C THR A 128 11.80 2.71 -28.25
N LEU A 129 11.52 3.63 -29.15
CA LEU A 129 10.76 4.85 -28.83
C LEU A 129 9.38 4.53 -28.24
N THR A 130 8.73 3.47 -28.69
CA THR A 130 7.41 3.05 -28.21
C THR A 130 7.49 2.51 -26.77
N SER A 131 8.42 1.60 -26.49
CA SER A 131 8.63 1.07 -25.15
C SER A 131 9.11 2.16 -24.19
N ASP A 132 9.94 3.07 -24.65
CA ASP A 132 10.44 4.20 -23.85
C ASP A 132 9.30 5.14 -23.47
N ALA A 133 8.45 5.52 -24.42
CA ALA A 133 7.26 6.34 -24.18
C ALA A 133 6.24 5.67 -23.26
N ALA A 134 6.20 4.32 -23.25
CA ALA A 134 5.33 3.53 -22.38
C ALA A 134 5.94 3.22 -21.00
N GLY A 135 7.02 3.87 -20.60
CA GLY A 135 7.65 3.69 -19.28
C GLY A 135 8.74 2.62 -19.20
N GLY A 136 9.18 2.06 -20.35
CA GLY A 136 10.40 1.23 -20.43
C GLY A 136 10.23 -0.25 -20.16
N GLY A 137 9.04 -0.82 -20.28
CA GLY A 137 8.80 -2.26 -20.17
C GLY A 137 7.91 -2.67 -19.01
N HIS A 138 7.76 -3.97 -18.81
CA HIS A 138 6.72 -4.55 -17.94
C HIS A 138 7.21 -4.94 -16.52
N ALA A 139 8.50 -4.85 -16.23
CA ALA A 139 9.05 -5.36 -14.97
C ALA A 139 9.09 -4.29 -13.87
N HIS A 140 7.92 -3.85 -13.43
CA HIS A 140 7.79 -2.92 -12.32
C HIS A 140 8.06 -3.62 -10.99
N CYS A 141 8.96 -3.06 -10.19
CA CYS A 141 9.39 -3.54 -8.88
C CYS A 141 9.40 -2.40 -7.87
N GLY A 142 9.13 -2.72 -6.61
CA GLY A 142 9.08 -1.73 -5.55
C GLY A 142 8.00 -0.67 -5.80
N MET A 143 7.41 -0.17 -4.76
CA MET A 143 6.42 0.90 -4.85
C MET A 143 6.51 1.80 -3.63
N MET A 144 6.43 3.09 -3.89
CA MET A 144 6.38 4.12 -2.88
C MET A 144 5.40 5.21 -3.32
N ILE A 145 4.48 5.60 -2.45
CA ILE A 145 3.77 6.86 -2.56
C ILE A 145 4.54 7.86 -1.71
N TYR A 146 5.14 8.86 -2.33
CA TYR A 146 6.01 9.78 -1.61
C TYR A 146 5.22 10.66 -0.64
N GLY A 147 5.44 10.47 0.64
CA GLY A 147 4.79 11.22 1.73
C GLY A 147 5.79 11.96 2.63
N ALA A 148 7.03 12.13 2.18
CA ALA A 148 8.06 12.83 2.94
C ALA A 148 8.21 14.30 2.52
N ASP A 149 9.21 14.99 3.07
CA ASP A 149 9.34 16.45 2.99
C ASP A 149 10.72 16.93 2.49
N ASN A 150 11.53 16.02 1.91
CA ASN A 150 12.81 16.41 1.31
C ASN A 150 12.67 16.80 -0.17
N TRP A 151 11.90 16.03 -0.93
CA TRP A 151 11.66 16.37 -2.33
C TRP A 151 10.64 17.50 -2.45
N PRO A 152 10.64 18.28 -3.55
CA PRO A 152 9.65 19.32 -3.81
C PRO A 152 8.20 18.85 -3.65
N GLU A 153 7.31 19.77 -3.29
CA GLU A 153 5.91 19.48 -2.98
C GLU A 153 5.16 18.79 -4.14
N GLU A 154 5.53 19.06 -5.37
CA GLU A 154 4.97 18.46 -6.59
C GLU A 154 5.10 16.93 -6.65
N TYR A 155 6.06 16.36 -5.91
CA TYR A 155 6.25 14.90 -5.82
C TYR A 155 5.43 14.25 -4.71
N ARG A 156 4.85 15.03 -3.79
CA ARG A 156 4.06 14.47 -2.70
C ARG A 156 2.76 13.85 -3.22
N GLY A 157 2.48 12.63 -2.73
CA GLY A 157 1.33 11.86 -3.18
C GLY A 157 1.50 11.18 -4.55
N ARG A 158 2.63 11.41 -5.23
CA ARG A 158 2.95 10.69 -6.47
C ARG A 158 3.39 9.27 -6.16
N VAL A 159 3.07 8.36 -7.08
CA VAL A 159 3.54 6.97 -7.06
C VAL A 159 4.87 6.88 -7.77
N PHE A 160 5.82 6.21 -7.15
CA PHE A 160 7.12 5.89 -7.75
C PHE A 160 7.31 4.39 -7.78
N THR A 161 7.71 3.87 -8.93
CA THR A 161 8.02 2.46 -9.15
C THR A 161 9.35 2.32 -9.88
N LEU A 162 10.09 1.29 -9.54
CA LEU A 162 11.27 0.93 -10.30
C LEU A 162 10.89 0.08 -11.49
N ASN A 163 11.54 0.28 -12.62
CA ASN A 163 11.40 -0.56 -13.79
C ASN A 163 12.74 -1.23 -14.10
N LEU A 164 12.77 -2.55 -13.91
CA LEU A 164 13.97 -3.34 -14.00
C LEU A 164 14.51 -3.38 -15.43
N HIS A 165 13.62 -3.57 -16.43
CA HIS A 165 13.99 -3.54 -17.85
C HIS A 165 14.37 -2.13 -18.32
N GLY A 166 13.57 -1.15 -17.93
CA GLY A 166 13.74 0.25 -18.33
C GLY A 166 14.87 0.97 -17.62
N ARG A 167 15.46 0.37 -16.58
CA ARG A 167 16.55 0.97 -15.79
C ARG A 167 16.22 2.39 -15.32
N ARG A 168 15.01 2.54 -14.75
CA ARG A 168 14.45 3.86 -14.42
C ARG A 168 13.58 3.82 -13.16
N ILE A 169 13.23 4.99 -12.71
CA ILE A 169 12.15 5.20 -11.75
C ILE A 169 11.01 5.86 -12.52
N ASN A 170 9.92 5.11 -12.70
CA ASN A 170 8.69 5.66 -13.25
C ASN A 170 7.96 6.48 -12.20
N GLN A 171 7.13 7.42 -12.65
CA GLN A 171 6.27 8.25 -11.82
C GLN A 171 4.85 8.21 -12.37
N ASP A 172 3.88 8.05 -11.45
CA ASP A 172 2.46 8.08 -11.77
C ASP A 172 1.70 9.07 -10.89
N THR A 173 0.61 9.59 -11.40
CA THR A 173 -0.40 10.34 -10.67
C THR A 173 -1.60 9.45 -10.36
N LEU A 174 -2.17 9.62 -9.17
CA LEU A 174 -3.44 9.01 -8.77
C LEU A 174 -4.54 10.07 -8.73
N TYR A 175 -5.72 9.72 -9.21
CA TYR A 175 -6.91 10.56 -9.13
C TYR A 175 -8.17 9.74 -8.89
N ARG A 176 -9.18 10.39 -8.34
CA ARG A 176 -10.48 9.76 -8.10
C ARG A 176 -11.19 9.51 -9.43
N GLN A 177 -11.76 8.31 -9.57
CA GLN A 177 -12.57 7.93 -10.71
C GLN A 177 -13.74 7.05 -10.25
N GLY A 178 -14.96 7.58 -10.33
CA GLY A 178 -16.13 6.87 -9.85
C GLY A 178 -16.02 6.45 -8.38
N ALA A 179 -16.24 5.19 -8.11
CA ALA A 179 -16.12 4.61 -6.76
C ALA A 179 -14.68 4.30 -6.33
N GLY A 180 -13.72 4.39 -7.25
CA GLY A 180 -12.32 4.03 -6.99
C GLY A 180 -11.33 5.10 -7.40
N TYR A 181 -10.19 4.64 -7.90
CA TYR A 181 -9.08 5.45 -8.36
C TYR A 181 -8.61 4.98 -9.72
N ALA A 182 -8.04 5.91 -10.49
CA ALA A 182 -7.23 5.62 -11.65
C ALA A 182 -5.85 6.25 -11.50
N GLY A 183 -4.90 5.78 -12.29
CA GLY A 183 -3.58 6.36 -12.40
C GLY A 183 -3.26 6.72 -13.83
N SER A 184 -2.33 7.63 -14.01
CA SER A 184 -1.76 7.94 -15.31
C SER A 184 -0.27 8.18 -15.21
N HIS A 185 0.43 7.82 -16.27
CA HIS A 185 1.86 8.03 -16.40
C HIS A 185 2.20 9.52 -16.38
N ALA A 186 3.19 9.88 -15.59
CA ALA A 186 3.85 11.17 -15.61
C ALA A 186 5.27 11.00 -16.15
N ASP A 187 6.01 12.09 -16.29
CA ASP A 187 7.40 12.04 -16.72
C ASP A 187 8.21 11.12 -15.78
N ASP A 188 9.06 10.28 -16.36
CA ASP A 188 9.94 9.41 -15.61
C ASP A 188 10.83 10.24 -14.66
N PHE A 189 10.83 9.86 -13.39
CA PHE A 189 11.58 10.60 -12.38
C PHE A 189 13.09 10.48 -12.57
N MET A 190 13.55 9.30 -12.96
CA MET A 190 14.98 9.03 -13.18
C MET A 190 15.14 8.02 -14.32
N LEU A 191 16.00 8.35 -15.25
CA LEU A 191 16.50 7.45 -16.28
C LEU A 191 18.01 7.30 -16.11
N THR A 192 18.48 6.09 -15.85
CA THR A 192 19.93 5.84 -15.69
C THR A 192 20.57 5.37 -16.98
N ARG A 193 21.83 5.81 -17.22
CA ARG A 193 22.67 5.31 -18.31
C ARG A 193 23.49 4.06 -17.91
N ASP A 194 23.38 3.65 -16.65
CA ASP A 194 24.06 2.47 -16.13
C ASP A 194 23.35 1.20 -16.56
N LEU A 195 23.98 0.41 -17.40
CA LEU A 195 23.44 -0.86 -17.91
C LEU A 195 23.27 -1.91 -16.80
N TRP A 196 23.94 -1.73 -15.66
CA TRP A 196 23.86 -2.63 -14.51
C TRP A 196 22.75 -2.26 -13.52
N PHE A 197 22.10 -1.13 -13.68
CA PHE A 197 21.05 -0.73 -12.77
C PHE A 197 19.82 -1.63 -12.93
N ARG A 198 19.46 -2.30 -11.82
CA ARG A 198 18.26 -3.14 -11.68
C ARG A 198 17.60 -2.80 -10.35
N GLY A 199 16.88 -1.69 -10.33
CA GLY A 199 16.18 -1.25 -9.12
C GLY A 199 15.07 -2.23 -8.73
N ILE A 200 15.00 -2.61 -7.45
CA ILE A 200 14.06 -3.63 -6.94
C ILE A 200 13.15 -3.14 -5.82
N ASP A 201 13.55 -2.14 -5.05
CA ASP A 201 12.68 -1.51 -4.04
C ASP A 201 13.12 -0.09 -3.74
N LEU A 202 12.19 0.74 -3.25
CA LEU A 202 12.45 2.11 -2.86
C LEU A 202 11.60 2.52 -1.65
N ALA A 203 12.17 3.37 -0.80
CA ALA A 203 11.49 3.91 0.37
C ALA A 203 12.13 5.22 0.84
N TYR A 204 11.32 6.18 1.28
CA TYR A 204 11.84 7.37 1.93
C TYR A 204 12.21 7.10 3.39
N GLY A 205 13.21 7.83 3.86
CA GLY A 205 13.75 7.72 5.21
C GLY A 205 13.33 8.87 6.13
N PRO A 206 13.90 8.90 7.34
CA PRO A 206 13.57 9.90 8.37
C PRO A 206 13.95 11.34 7.99
N ASP A 207 14.85 11.53 7.06
CA ASP A 207 15.24 12.85 6.53
C ASP A 207 14.56 13.18 5.20
N GLY A 208 13.56 12.39 4.80
CA GLY A 208 12.78 12.55 3.59
C GLY A 208 13.48 12.12 2.30
N GLY A 209 14.79 11.84 2.34
CA GLY A 209 15.51 11.27 1.20
C GLY A 209 15.06 9.84 0.91
N VAL A 210 15.12 9.44 -0.36
CA VAL A 210 14.65 8.13 -0.82
C VAL A 210 15.83 7.19 -1.02
N PHE A 211 15.77 6.04 -0.37
CA PHE A 211 16.68 4.93 -0.59
C PHE A 211 16.18 4.06 -1.72
N VAL A 212 17.07 3.67 -2.62
CA VAL A 212 16.80 2.79 -3.76
C VAL A 212 17.71 1.57 -3.65
N LEU A 213 17.12 0.40 -3.59
CA LEU A 213 17.82 -0.86 -3.63
C LEU A 213 18.05 -1.24 -5.08
N ASP A 214 19.27 -1.52 -5.45
CA ASP A 214 19.68 -1.90 -6.78
C ASP A 214 20.36 -3.27 -6.74
N TRP A 215 19.80 -4.22 -7.46
CA TRP A 215 20.39 -5.55 -7.60
C TRP A 215 21.77 -5.47 -8.27
N SER A 216 21.92 -4.55 -9.24
CA SER A 216 23.16 -4.35 -10.01
C SER A 216 23.59 -5.60 -10.76
N ASP A 217 22.95 -5.86 -11.90
CA ASP A 217 23.22 -7.01 -12.74
C ASP A 217 23.07 -6.66 -14.23
N ILE A 218 23.77 -7.33 -15.11
CA ILE A 218 23.54 -7.25 -16.56
C ILE A 218 22.34 -8.11 -16.94
N GLY A 219 22.19 -9.27 -16.29
CA GLY A 219 21.06 -10.16 -16.45
C GLY A 219 19.78 -9.59 -15.84
N GLU A 220 18.69 -10.28 -16.07
CA GLU A 220 17.37 -9.96 -15.55
C GLU A 220 16.73 -11.20 -14.90
N CYS A 221 15.55 -11.07 -14.34
CA CYS A 221 14.93 -12.05 -13.44
C CYS A 221 14.87 -13.50 -13.94
N HIS A 222 14.90 -13.73 -15.24
CA HIS A 222 14.87 -15.08 -15.85
C HIS A 222 16.17 -15.49 -16.55
N ASP A 223 17.20 -14.67 -16.44
CA ASP A 223 18.48 -14.97 -17.05
C ASP A 223 19.31 -15.90 -16.18
N SER A 224 19.99 -16.83 -16.83
CA SER A 224 20.97 -17.74 -16.21
C SER A 224 22.40 -17.24 -16.35
N ASP A 225 22.63 -16.22 -17.19
CA ASP A 225 23.91 -15.59 -17.47
C ASP A 225 23.93 -14.15 -16.92
N GLY A 226 25.13 -13.60 -16.77
CA GLY A 226 25.31 -12.24 -16.28
C GLY A 226 25.05 -12.05 -14.79
N ILE A 227 24.92 -13.10 -14.02
CA ILE A 227 24.63 -13.05 -12.58
C ILE A 227 25.86 -12.52 -11.82
N HIS A 228 25.66 -11.44 -11.07
CA HIS A 228 26.73 -10.79 -10.31
C HIS A 228 26.31 -10.52 -8.86
N ARG A 229 26.53 -11.50 -7.97
CA ARG A 229 25.98 -11.52 -6.60
C ARG A 229 26.62 -10.56 -5.61
N THR A 230 27.74 -9.91 -5.97
CA THR A 230 28.52 -9.06 -5.06
C THR A 230 28.46 -7.58 -5.41
N SER A 231 27.68 -7.18 -6.41
CA SER A 231 27.62 -5.83 -6.94
C SER A 231 26.40 -5.02 -6.50
N GLY A 232 25.52 -5.59 -5.67
CA GLY A 232 24.33 -4.88 -5.17
C GLY A 232 24.68 -3.53 -4.55
N ARG A 233 23.86 -2.51 -4.83
CA ARG A 233 24.06 -1.13 -4.39
C ARG A 233 22.84 -0.58 -3.68
N ILE A 234 23.06 0.36 -2.79
CA ILE A 234 22.00 1.16 -2.17
C ILE A 234 22.29 2.61 -2.50
N PHE A 235 21.41 3.23 -3.26
CA PHE A 235 21.47 4.66 -3.54
C PHE A 235 20.56 5.43 -2.60
N LYS A 236 20.91 6.70 -2.38
CA LYS A 236 20.05 7.67 -1.71
C LYS A 236 19.86 8.88 -2.60
N ILE A 237 18.61 9.18 -2.91
CA ILE A 237 18.19 10.31 -3.75
C ILE A 237 17.65 11.40 -2.84
N THR A 238 18.23 12.60 -2.92
CA THR A 238 17.85 13.75 -2.09
C THR A 238 17.77 15.02 -2.92
N HIS A 239 16.89 15.92 -2.53
CA HIS A 239 16.86 17.29 -3.02
C HIS A 239 17.66 18.16 -2.04
N GLY A 240 18.83 18.63 -2.51
CA GLY A 240 19.74 19.38 -1.66
C GLY A 240 20.37 18.55 -0.54
N LYS A 241 20.78 19.25 0.53
CA LYS A 241 21.41 18.60 1.69
C LYS A 241 20.38 18.11 2.69
N THR A 242 20.49 16.86 3.13
CA THR A 242 19.67 16.31 4.21
C THR A 242 20.41 16.38 5.55
N LYS A 243 19.61 16.40 6.63
CA LYS A 243 20.16 16.27 7.99
C LYS A 243 19.90 14.84 8.47
N ALA A 244 20.95 14.13 8.85
CA ALA A 244 20.80 12.81 9.43
C ALA A 244 19.94 12.87 10.72
N LEU A 245 18.99 11.95 10.85
CA LEU A 245 18.26 11.80 12.10
C LEU A 245 19.21 11.26 13.18
N LYS A 246 19.40 12.04 14.24
CA LYS A 246 20.24 11.65 15.40
C LYS A 246 19.40 11.12 16.57
N LYS A 247 18.08 11.08 16.42
CA LYS A 247 17.13 10.77 17.49
C LYS A 247 16.52 9.39 17.26
N ASP A 248 16.67 8.53 18.25
CA ASP A 248 16.02 7.22 18.29
C ASP A 248 14.57 7.43 18.76
N LEU A 249 13.59 7.16 17.90
CA LEU A 249 12.17 7.37 18.22
C LEU A 249 11.67 6.44 19.32
N SER A 250 12.29 5.27 19.53
CA SER A 250 11.91 4.35 20.59
C SER A 250 12.12 4.94 22.00
N LYS A 251 13.01 5.94 22.11
CA LYS A 251 13.32 6.64 23.37
C LYS A 251 12.42 7.85 23.65
N LEU A 252 11.53 8.20 22.72
CA LEU A 252 10.56 9.26 22.94
C LEU A 252 9.48 8.83 23.94
N SER A 253 8.92 9.80 24.66
CA SER A 253 7.72 9.55 25.46
C SER A 253 6.55 9.13 24.54
N SER A 254 5.57 8.42 25.09
CA SER A 254 4.38 8.03 24.33
C SER A 254 3.60 9.26 23.81
N LEU A 255 3.57 10.33 24.61
CA LEU A 255 2.95 11.59 24.20
C LEU A 255 3.72 12.28 23.06
N ASP A 256 5.06 12.25 23.07
CA ASP A 256 5.85 12.79 21.96
C ASP A 256 5.65 11.98 20.66
N LEU A 257 5.48 10.66 20.77
CA LEU A 257 5.12 9.81 19.63
C LEU A 257 3.72 10.18 19.09
N ALA A 258 2.75 10.46 19.95
CA ALA A 258 1.42 10.93 19.53
C ALA A 258 1.50 12.25 18.79
N ARG A 259 2.29 13.21 19.26
CA ARG A 259 2.51 14.49 18.58
C ARG A 259 3.09 14.34 17.17
N LEU A 260 3.84 13.27 16.90
CA LEU A 260 4.36 13.00 15.55
C LEU A 260 3.27 12.63 14.53
N GLN A 261 2.01 12.44 14.92
CA GLN A 261 0.92 12.20 13.97
C GLN A 261 0.63 13.41 13.07
N THR A 262 1.14 14.60 13.41
CA THR A 262 1.07 15.81 12.56
C THR A 262 2.36 16.11 11.78
N HIS A 263 3.37 15.23 11.87
CA HIS A 263 4.66 15.44 11.20
C HIS A 263 4.50 15.47 9.68
N THR A 264 5.29 16.33 9.02
CA THR A 264 5.26 16.49 7.55
C THR A 264 5.78 15.27 6.80
N ASN A 265 6.73 14.55 7.38
CA ASN A 265 7.28 13.32 6.82
C ASN A 265 6.55 12.09 7.40
N GLU A 266 5.82 11.38 6.54
CA GLU A 266 5.08 10.16 6.88
C GLU A 266 5.94 9.04 7.51
N TRP A 267 7.25 9.04 7.29
CA TRP A 267 8.14 8.08 7.95
C TRP A 267 8.02 8.18 9.48
N HIS A 268 8.05 9.41 10.01
CA HIS A 268 7.90 9.65 11.45
C HIS A 268 6.51 9.27 11.96
N VAL A 269 5.47 9.60 11.19
CA VAL A 269 4.07 9.28 11.52
C VAL A 269 3.86 7.77 11.63
N ARG A 270 4.29 7.02 10.61
CA ARG A 270 4.13 5.56 10.54
C ARG A 270 4.95 4.85 11.63
N MET A 271 6.21 5.29 11.85
CA MET A 271 7.05 4.71 12.89
C MET A 271 6.53 5.02 14.31
N ALA A 272 6.07 6.23 14.55
CA ALA A 272 5.49 6.61 15.84
C ALA A 272 4.21 5.81 16.15
N ARG A 273 3.31 5.64 15.18
CA ARG A 273 2.09 4.82 15.36
C ARG A 273 2.44 3.35 15.67
N ARG A 274 3.43 2.78 14.97
CA ARG A 274 3.89 1.43 15.26
C ARG A 274 4.44 1.30 16.68
N LEU A 275 5.27 2.24 17.14
CA LEU A 275 5.79 2.25 18.50
C LEU A 275 4.68 2.41 19.55
N LEU A 276 3.67 3.21 19.28
CA LEU A 276 2.49 3.33 20.15
C LEU A 276 1.72 2.02 20.24
N GLN A 277 1.54 1.30 19.13
CA GLN A 277 0.93 -0.04 19.13
C GLN A 277 1.75 -1.03 19.95
N GLU A 278 3.08 -1.06 19.77
CA GLU A 278 3.98 -1.91 20.54
C GLU A 278 3.87 -1.65 22.05
N ARG A 279 3.75 -0.38 22.47
CA ARG A 279 3.56 0.02 23.87
C ARG A 279 2.18 -0.36 24.42
N ALA A 280 1.13 -0.20 23.62
CA ALA A 280 -0.20 -0.67 24.00
C ALA A 280 -0.21 -2.17 24.28
N VAL A 281 0.44 -2.96 23.42
CA VAL A 281 0.59 -4.41 23.60
C VAL A 281 1.44 -4.76 24.82
N ALA A 282 2.44 -3.95 25.15
CA ALA A 282 3.25 -4.11 26.37
C ALA A 282 2.50 -3.74 27.65
N GLY A 283 1.31 -3.13 27.56
CA GLY A 283 0.49 -2.76 28.70
C GLY A 283 0.83 -1.38 29.29
N ASP A 284 1.53 -0.53 28.53
CA ASP A 284 1.83 0.84 28.97
C ASP A 284 0.52 1.63 29.16
N ASP A 285 0.50 2.52 30.16
CA ASP A 285 -0.60 3.48 30.30
C ASP A 285 -0.54 4.53 29.19
N LEU A 286 -1.54 4.53 28.33
CA LEU A 286 -1.68 5.43 27.18
C LEU A 286 -2.87 6.40 27.34
N GLY A 287 -3.40 6.63 28.53
CA GLY A 287 -4.53 7.53 28.79
C GLY A 287 -4.30 8.92 28.18
N GLN A 288 -3.22 9.60 28.57
CA GLN A 288 -2.86 10.93 28.04
C GLN A 288 -2.59 10.94 26.53
N VAL A 289 -2.09 9.83 25.98
CA VAL A 289 -1.90 9.68 24.52
C VAL A 289 -3.23 9.69 23.79
N ARG A 290 -4.21 8.93 24.29
CA ARG A 290 -5.55 8.86 23.70
C ARG A 290 -6.27 10.19 23.80
N GLU A 291 -6.21 10.86 24.94
CA GLU A 291 -6.74 12.23 25.10
C GLU A 291 -6.18 13.18 24.05
N HIS A 292 -4.86 13.24 23.92
CA HIS A 292 -4.20 14.08 22.91
C HIS A 292 -4.62 13.73 21.47
N LEU A 293 -4.78 12.44 21.17
CA LEU A 293 -5.19 11.98 19.83
C LEU A 293 -6.66 12.34 19.53
N PHE A 294 -7.56 12.31 20.54
CA PHE A 294 -8.93 12.77 20.42
C PHE A 294 -8.98 14.30 20.22
N GLU A 295 -8.16 15.07 20.94
CA GLU A 295 -8.02 16.52 20.73
C GLU A 295 -7.53 16.82 19.31
N LEU A 296 -6.52 16.10 18.82
CA LEU A 296 -6.02 16.23 17.45
C LEU A 296 -7.11 15.90 16.43
N TYR A 297 -7.88 14.84 16.65
CA TYR A 297 -8.98 14.44 15.77
C TYR A 297 -10.05 15.53 15.67
N SER A 298 -10.51 16.03 16.80
CA SER A 298 -11.61 17.00 16.88
C SER A 298 -11.18 18.41 16.47
N GLY A 299 -9.95 18.82 16.79
CA GLY A 299 -9.44 20.15 16.53
C GLY A 299 -8.84 20.36 15.14
N SER A 300 -8.63 19.30 14.35
CA SER A 300 -7.98 19.44 13.04
C SER A 300 -8.98 19.58 11.90
N VAL A 301 -8.75 20.56 11.04
CA VAL A 301 -9.46 20.70 9.74
C VAL A 301 -8.85 19.83 8.64
N SER A 302 -7.68 19.24 8.88
CA SER A 302 -6.98 18.40 7.92
C SER A 302 -7.47 16.96 8.00
N ILE A 303 -8.15 16.47 6.97
CA ILE A 303 -8.59 15.07 6.91
C ILE A 303 -7.45 14.07 7.11
N PRO A 304 -6.26 14.21 6.49
CA PRO A 304 -5.14 13.33 6.79
C PRO A 304 -4.72 13.33 8.26
N HIS A 305 -4.75 14.47 8.97
CA HIS A 305 -4.41 14.51 10.40
C HIS A 305 -5.48 13.83 11.25
N ARG A 306 -6.75 14.02 10.94
CA ARG A 306 -7.87 13.32 11.60
C ARG A 306 -7.75 11.81 11.42
N LEU A 307 -7.48 11.35 10.20
CA LEU A 307 -7.25 9.93 9.89
C LEU A 307 -6.06 9.35 10.66
N ARG A 308 -4.92 10.07 10.70
CA ARG A 308 -3.75 9.62 11.46
C ARG A 308 -4.04 9.50 12.96
N ALA A 309 -4.81 10.44 13.53
CA ALA A 309 -5.27 10.36 14.91
C ALA A 309 -6.20 9.14 15.11
N MET A 310 -7.18 8.95 14.25
CA MET A 310 -8.09 7.80 14.25
C MET A 310 -7.33 6.46 14.18
N TRP A 311 -6.36 6.34 13.28
CA TRP A 311 -5.53 5.12 13.16
C TRP A 311 -4.64 4.89 14.40
N ALA A 312 -4.11 5.95 14.99
CA ALA A 312 -3.31 5.84 16.20
C ALA A 312 -4.17 5.48 17.43
N LEU A 313 -5.38 6.02 17.53
CA LEU A 313 -6.38 5.62 18.52
C LEU A 313 -6.74 4.15 18.37
N HIS A 314 -7.03 3.69 17.14
CA HIS A 314 -7.30 2.27 16.88
C HIS A 314 -6.13 1.38 17.28
N ALA A 315 -4.92 1.69 16.85
CA ALA A 315 -3.71 0.92 17.15
C ALA A 315 -3.38 0.85 18.65
N THR A 316 -3.87 1.78 19.44
CA THR A 316 -3.70 1.83 20.91
C THR A 316 -4.90 1.32 21.69
N GLY A 317 -5.94 0.80 21.00
CA GLY A 317 -7.17 0.30 21.66
C GLY A 317 -8.00 1.43 22.30
N GLY A 318 -7.98 2.63 21.71
CA GLY A 318 -8.70 3.80 22.23
C GLY A 318 -10.04 4.06 21.54
N LEU A 319 -10.47 3.23 20.60
CA LEU A 319 -11.76 3.37 19.91
C LEU A 319 -12.75 2.30 20.37
N ASP A 320 -13.99 2.67 20.51
CA ASP A 320 -15.13 1.78 20.71
C ASP A 320 -16.09 1.82 19.50
N GLU A 321 -17.07 0.93 19.50
CA GLU A 321 -18.05 0.80 18.43
C GLU A 321 -18.93 2.04 18.31
N ASP A 322 -19.37 2.61 19.44
CA ASP A 322 -20.26 3.77 19.46
C ASP A 322 -19.60 4.99 18.82
N TRP A 323 -18.35 5.24 19.16
CA TRP A 323 -17.59 6.32 18.52
C TRP A 323 -17.40 6.10 17.03
N LEU A 324 -17.09 4.87 16.59
CA LEU A 324 -16.94 4.55 15.17
C LEU A 324 -18.27 4.68 14.40
N LEU A 325 -19.39 4.30 15.02
CA LEU A 325 -20.75 4.52 14.46
C LEU A 325 -21.04 6.01 14.28
N GLU A 326 -20.67 6.85 15.25
CA GLU A 326 -20.77 8.31 15.10
C GLU A 326 -19.96 8.81 13.91
N GLN A 327 -18.71 8.33 13.74
CA GLN A 327 -17.84 8.73 12.62
C GLN A 327 -18.34 8.23 11.25
N SER A 328 -19.24 7.26 11.20
CA SER A 328 -19.90 6.86 9.96
C SER A 328 -20.86 7.93 9.41
N ASN A 329 -21.11 9.02 10.16
CA ASN A 329 -21.88 10.19 9.76
C ASN A 329 -21.01 11.40 9.38
N ASP A 330 -19.68 11.29 9.42
CA ASP A 330 -18.77 12.40 9.16
C ASP A 330 -18.96 12.99 7.76
N GLU A 331 -18.73 14.28 7.61
CA GLU A 331 -18.83 14.96 6.30
C GLU A 331 -17.84 14.40 5.27
N SER A 332 -16.65 13.97 5.73
CA SER A 332 -15.61 13.40 4.86
C SER A 332 -15.89 11.95 4.51
N GLU A 333 -16.01 11.64 3.21
CA GLU A 333 -16.09 10.25 2.74
C GLU A 333 -14.93 9.38 3.24
N HIS A 334 -13.74 9.95 3.41
CA HIS A 334 -12.56 9.22 3.88
C HIS A 334 -12.67 8.80 5.35
N ILE A 335 -13.26 9.63 6.19
CA ILE A 335 -13.53 9.29 7.59
C ILE A 335 -14.60 8.19 7.65
N ARG A 336 -15.72 8.36 6.91
CA ARG A 336 -16.78 7.32 6.84
C ARG A 336 -16.24 5.97 6.35
N VAL A 337 -15.38 5.98 5.34
CA VAL A 337 -14.70 4.77 4.84
C VAL A 337 -13.88 4.09 5.92
N TRP A 338 -13.12 4.87 6.70
CA TRP A 338 -12.32 4.28 7.77
C TRP A 338 -13.15 3.84 8.97
N ALA A 339 -14.25 4.51 9.27
CA ALA A 339 -15.22 4.02 10.25
C ALA A 339 -15.76 2.64 9.85
N ILE A 340 -16.17 2.46 8.58
CA ILE A 340 -16.62 1.16 8.05
C ILE A 340 -15.52 0.09 8.19
N LYS A 341 -14.29 0.41 7.78
CA LYS A 341 -13.16 -0.54 7.84
C LYS A 341 -12.85 -0.98 9.27
N LEU A 342 -12.83 -0.04 10.22
CA LEU A 342 -12.50 -0.33 11.61
C LEU A 342 -13.65 -1.05 12.35
N LEU A 343 -14.90 -0.74 12.03
CA LEU A 343 -16.07 -1.47 12.56
C LEU A 343 -16.08 -2.95 12.11
N THR A 344 -15.41 -3.28 11.02
CA THR A 344 -15.38 -4.64 10.48
C THR A 344 -14.04 -5.35 10.68
N ASP A 345 -13.06 -4.70 11.31
CA ASP A 345 -11.70 -5.24 11.41
C ASP A 345 -11.63 -6.51 12.28
N GLY A 346 -12.51 -6.65 13.26
CA GLY A 346 -12.61 -7.86 14.11
C GLY A 346 -13.40 -9.03 13.51
N GLY A 347 -13.91 -8.89 12.28
CA GLY A 347 -14.67 -9.95 11.58
C GLY A 347 -16.05 -10.25 12.14
N GLN A 348 -16.44 -9.66 13.26
CA GLN A 348 -17.78 -9.74 13.85
C GLN A 348 -18.39 -8.35 13.90
N VAL A 349 -19.66 -8.24 13.51
CA VAL A 349 -20.37 -6.96 13.41
C VAL A 349 -21.63 -7.04 14.24
N SER A 350 -21.93 -6.02 15.04
CA SER A 350 -23.18 -5.93 15.81
C SER A 350 -24.39 -5.69 14.90
N VAL A 351 -25.60 -5.86 15.43
CA VAL A 351 -26.84 -5.55 14.73
C VAL A 351 -26.96 -4.07 14.44
N GLU A 352 -26.45 -3.23 15.34
CA GLU A 352 -26.42 -1.78 15.21
C GLU A 352 -25.55 -1.35 14.03
N VAL A 353 -24.35 -1.91 13.90
CA VAL A 353 -23.44 -1.67 12.77
C VAL A 353 -24.06 -2.13 11.45
N LEU A 354 -24.69 -3.33 11.42
CA LEU A 354 -25.38 -3.81 10.22
C LEU A 354 -26.53 -2.90 9.81
N SER A 355 -27.35 -2.46 10.77
CA SER A 355 -28.44 -1.53 10.52
C SER A 355 -27.95 -0.22 9.94
N ARG A 356 -26.86 0.32 10.49
CA ARG A 356 -26.22 1.51 9.97
C ARG A 356 -25.67 1.33 8.55
N PHE A 357 -25.04 0.20 8.24
CA PHE A 357 -24.54 -0.09 6.89
C PHE A 357 -25.66 -0.20 5.86
N VAL A 358 -26.80 -0.80 6.21
CA VAL A 358 -27.99 -0.86 5.34
C VAL A 358 -28.50 0.56 5.06
N GLU A 359 -28.59 1.41 6.07
CA GLU A 359 -28.98 2.82 5.90
C GLU A 359 -28.00 3.56 4.96
N MET A 360 -26.69 3.46 5.21
CA MET A 360 -25.66 4.09 4.39
C MET A 360 -25.69 3.59 2.94
N ALA A 361 -25.95 2.30 2.72
CA ALA A 361 -26.05 1.76 1.38
C ALA A 361 -27.19 2.38 0.56
N GLY A 362 -28.26 2.83 1.22
CA GLY A 362 -29.39 3.50 0.58
C GLY A 362 -29.27 5.03 0.49
N THR A 363 -28.44 5.66 1.31
CA THR A 363 -28.42 7.12 1.47
C THR A 363 -27.10 7.80 1.12
N ASP A 364 -25.95 7.11 1.28
CA ASP A 364 -24.66 7.73 1.01
C ASP A 364 -24.35 7.76 -0.49
N MET A 365 -24.13 8.96 -1.01
CA MET A 365 -23.89 9.18 -2.44
C MET A 365 -22.40 9.07 -2.82
N ALA A 366 -21.50 8.93 -1.85
CA ALA A 366 -20.07 8.84 -2.12
C ALA A 366 -19.69 7.45 -2.64
N GLY A 367 -19.22 7.38 -3.88
CA GLY A 367 -18.85 6.10 -4.52
C GLY A 367 -17.81 5.30 -3.73
N LEU A 368 -16.87 5.98 -3.04
CA LEU A 368 -15.87 5.30 -2.24
C LEU A 368 -16.48 4.65 -0.98
N VAL A 369 -17.49 5.26 -0.39
CA VAL A 369 -18.25 4.68 0.73
C VAL A 369 -19.02 3.46 0.25
N GLN A 370 -19.75 3.57 -0.86
CA GLN A 370 -20.48 2.45 -1.47
C GLN A 370 -19.55 1.27 -1.79
N LEU A 371 -18.35 1.54 -2.35
CA LEU A 371 -17.35 0.51 -2.60
C LEU A 371 -16.92 -0.20 -1.32
N ASN A 372 -16.71 0.53 -0.23
CA ASN A 372 -16.28 -0.08 1.03
C ASN A 372 -17.42 -0.83 1.73
N LEU A 373 -18.67 -0.36 1.65
CA LEU A 373 -19.84 -1.11 2.10
C LEU A 373 -19.96 -2.44 1.34
N ALA A 374 -19.84 -2.42 0.01
CA ALA A 374 -19.85 -3.65 -0.79
C ALA A 374 -18.69 -4.59 -0.41
N SER A 375 -17.51 -4.04 -0.11
CA SER A 375 -16.35 -4.82 0.36
C SER A 375 -16.59 -5.53 1.68
N THR A 376 -17.42 -4.98 2.57
CA THR A 376 -17.69 -5.58 3.88
C THR A 376 -18.57 -6.83 3.78
N LEU A 377 -19.37 -6.98 2.71
CA LEU A 377 -20.21 -8.17 2.48
C LEU A 377 -19.40 -9.47 2.45
N ARG A 378 -18.11 -9.41 2.18
CA ARG A 378 -17.23 -10.59 2.23
C ARG A 378 -17.00 -11.11 3.65
N LEU A 379 -17.24 -10.28 4.66
CA LEU A 379 -17.01 -10.58 6.09
C LEU A 379 -18.29 -11.05 6.79
N LEU A 380 -19.43 -10.85 6.15
CA LEU A 380 -20.76 -11.28 6.60
C LEU A 380 -21.13 -12.63 5.99
#